data_f721d65b633b738aa0d7f249599be63b
#
_entry.id   f721d65b633b738aa0d7f249599be63b
#
_cell.length_a   1.000
_cell.length_b   1.000
_cell.length_c   1.000
_cell.angle_alpha   90.00
_cell.angle_beta   90.00
_cell.angle_gamma   90.00
#
_symmetry.space_group_name_H-M   'P 1'
#
loop_
_entity.id
_entity.type
_entity.pdbx_description
1 polymer ?
#
loop_
_entity_poly.entity_id
_entity_poly.type
_entity_poly.pdbx_seq_one_letter_code
_entity_poly.pdbx_strand_id
1 'polypeptide(L)'
;MLSVIHRVMNVVAIATLLAISALTLAQSPDLQTIHVIALYPHLPIVIAKEHGLFAKYGVNVEIETVPSSDALREELANGKADLAHAAADNAVAMVETAKVDVVLVMGGEGSTNELIAQPEIHSVADLRGKTVIVDAPNTAYALQLKKILLLSGLKAGKDYEIKPIGGTPLRLQAMRDHKEYAASILGPPISILAKSSGFVSLGTTPELIGPYQATGAFVRRTWGHDHAETLERYLAAYAEAQRWLLDPANKSDVLALVKKQWHLSDDQANETYAIIAGHVWYEPDARFDLEGFKNVLKLRAEIEGQWDGQPPSPDKYFDPTYYQQALAKIK
;
A
#
# COMPACT_ATOMS: atom_id res chain seq x y z
N MET A 1 -51.97 -1.10 -64.28
CA MET A 1 -52.01 -0.53 -62.94
C MET A 1 -51.30 -1.39 -61.87
N LEU A 2 -51.00 -2.68 -62.13
CA LEU A 2 -50.29 -3.55 -61.13
C LEU A 2 -48.75 -3.46 -61.13
N SER A 3 -48.11 -2.89 -62.17
CA SER A 3 -46.66 -2.84 -62.27
C SER A 3 -45.96 -1.69 -61.48
N VAL A 4 -46.73 -0.67 -61.13
CA VAL A 4 -46.19 0.50 -60.42
C VAL A 4 -46.13 0.26 -58.91
N ILE A 5 -47.04 -0.56 -58.34
CA ILE A 5 -47.11 -0.85 -56.93
C ILE A 5 -45.94 -1.72 -56.45
N HIS A 6 -45.45 -2.66 -57.28
CA HIS A 6 -44.34 -3.52 -56.98
C HIS A 6 -42.96 -2.78 -56.94
N ARG A 7 -42.78 -1.68 -57.65
CA ARG A 7 -41.54 -0.90 -57.62
C ARG A 7 -41.42 0.01 -56.42
N VAL A 8 -42.52 0.48 -55.84
CA VAL A 8 -42.50 1.35 -54.64
C VAL A 8 -42.25 0.53 -53.37
N MET A 9 -42.81 -0.70 -53.32
CA MET A 9 -42.59 -1.57 -52.16
C MET A 9 -41.13 -2.08 -52.01
N ASN A 10 -40.42 -2.31 -53.15
CA ASN A 10 -39.03 -2.77 -53.10
C ASN A 10 -38.04 -1.64 -52.74
N VAL A 11 -38.35 -0.38 -52.98
CA VAL A 11 -37.49 0.75 -52.60
C VAL A 11 -37.59 1.06 -51.08
N VAL A 12 -38.77 0.88 -50.50
CA VAL A 12 -38.97 1.09 -49.06
C VAL A 12 -38.35 -0.05 -48.23
N ALA A 13 -38.37 -1.30 -48.73
CA ALA A 13 -37.74 -2.44 -48.05
C ALA A 13 -36.21 -2.40 -48.02
N ILE A 14 -35.57 -1.81 -49.06
CA ILE A 14 -34.10 -1.66 -49.12
C ILE A 14 -33.60 -0.49 -48.24
N ALA A 15 -34.40 0.58 -48.11
CA ALA A 15 -34.06 1.70 -47.25
C ALA A 15 -34.14 1.36 -45.75
N THR A 16 -35.01 0.40 -45.34
CA THR A 16 -35.13 -0.02 -43.94
C THR A 16 -34.06 -1.04 -43.51
N LEU A 17 -33.47 -1.80 -44.45
CA LEU A 17 -32.36 -2.72 -44.17
C LEU A 17 -31.00 -2.03 -44.06
N LEU A 18 -30.83 -0.83 -44.61
CA LEU A 18 -29.59 -0.05 -44.47
C LEU A 18 -29.52 0.79 -43.20
N ALA A 19 -30.64 0.98 -42.51
CA ALA A 19 -30.67 1.74 -41.25
C ALA A 19 -30.34 0.89 -39.99
N ILE A 20 -30.25 -0.45 -40.11
CA ILE A 20 -29.98 -1.36 -38.97
C ILE A 20 -28.49 -1.72 -38.85
N SER A 21 -27.67 -1.33 -39.84
CA SER A 21 -26.23 -1.69 -39.86
C SER A 21 -25.29 -0.66 -39.18
N ALA A 22 -25.83 0.34 -38.49
CA ALA A 22 -25.04 1.35 -37.79
C ALA A 22 -25.23 1.30 -36.26
N LEU A 23 -25.56 0.11 -35.67
CA LEU A 23 -25.15 -0.15 -34.31
C LEU A 23 -23.65 -0.44 -34.35
N THR A 24 -22.86 0.60 -34.33
CA THR A 24 -21.48 0.53 -33.88
C THR A 24 -21.49 -0.24 -32.57
N LEU A 25 -21.02 -1.46 -32.61
CA LEU A 25 -20.48 -2.10 -31.44
C LEU A 25 -19.48 -1.08 -30.86
N ALA A 26 -19.89 -0.38 -29.80
CA ALA A 26 -18.94 0.34 -28.97
C ALA A 26 -17.94 -0.73 -28.52
N GLN A 27 -16.79 -0.80 -29.18
CA GLN A 27 -15.67 -1.60 -28.72
C GLN A 27 -15.47 -1.16 -27.28
N SER A 28 -15.63 -2.09 -26.34
CA SER A 28 -15.22 -1.86 -24.96
C SER A 28 -13.80 -1.30 -25.04
N PRO A 29 -13.50 -0.16 -24.41
CA PRO A 29 -12.14 0.38 -24.48
C PRO A 29 -11.18 -0.75 -24.10
N ASP A 30 -10.17 -0.96 -24.93
CA ASP A 30 -9.13 -1.97 -24.68
C ASP A 30 -8.45 -1.57 -23.37
N LEU A 31 -8.84 -2.22 -22.26
CA LEU A 31 -8.38 -1.85 -20.95
C LEU A 31 -6.93 -2.26 -20.83
N GLN A 32 -6.05 -1.27 -20.61
CA GLN A 32 -4.65 -1.56 -20.38
C GLN A 32 -4.50 -2.29 -19.04
N THR A 33 -3.84 -3.43 -19.04
CA THR A 33 -3.60 -4.22 -17.84
C THR A 33 -2.37 -3.72 -17.10
N ILE A 34 -2.49 -3.60 -15.78
CA ILE A 34 -1.40 -3.30 -14.85
C ILE A 34 -1.29 -4.44 -13.86
N HIS A 35 -0.10 -5.02 -13.74
CA HIS A 35 0.23 -6.03 -12.74
C HIS A 35 0.72 -5.36 -11.46
N VAL A 36 -0.09 -5.43 -10.41
CA VAL A 36 0.16 -4.78 -9.11
C VAL A 36 0.52 -5.82 -8.06
N ILE A 37 1.60 -5.61 -7.35
CA ILE A 37 2.01 -6.46 -6.23
C ILE A 37 1.99 -5.71 -4.90
N ALA A 38 1.62 -6.43 -3.84
CA ALA A 38 1.58 -5.92 -2.47
C ALA A 38 1.87 -7.03 -1.46
N LEU A 39 2.19 -6.68 -0.22
CA LEU A 39 2.39 -7.65 0.87
C LEU A 39 1.07 -8.06 1.54
N TYR A 40 0.02 -7.29 1.34
CA TYR A 40 -1.35 -7.52 1.82
C TYR A 40 -2.34 -6.68 1.01
N PRO A 41 -3.63 -7.02 1.03
CA PRO A 41 -4.64 -6.23 0.32
C PRO A 41 -4.83 -4.85 0.96
N HIS A 42 -4.45 -3.79 0.26
CA HIS A 42 -4.71 -2.41 0.68
C HIS A 42 -6.18 -2.05 0.46
N LEU A 43 -6.84 -1.43 1.44
CA LEU A 43 -8.27 -1.09 1.36
C LEU A 43 -8.65 -0.28 0.11
N PRO A 44 -7.90 0.78 -0.28
CA PRO A 44 -8.25 1.53 -1.49
C PRO A 44 -8.21 0.66 -2.76
N ILE A 45 -7.31 -0.32 -2.85
CA ILE A 45 -7.24 -1.24 -3.99
C ILE A 45 -8.47 -2.15 -4.02
N VAL A 46 -8.86 -2.69 -2.85
CA VAL A 46 -10.04 -3.55 -2.72
C VAL A 46 -11.30 -2.77 -3.10
N ILE A 47 -11.46 -1.55 -2.58
CA ILE A 47 -12.57 -0.66 -2.89
C ILE A 47 -12.60 -0.31 -4.37
N ALA A 48 -11.47 0.09 -4.96
CA ALA A 48 -11.39 0.41 -6.38
C ALA A 48 -11.83 -0.76 -7.27
N LYS A 49 -11.50 -1.98 -6.88
CA LYS A 49 -11.90 -3.20 -7.58
C LYS A 49 -13.39 -3.48 -7.39
N GLU A 50 -13.89 -3.49 -6.15
CA GLU A 50 -15.30 -3.79 -5.83
C GLU A 50 -16.27 -2.75 -6.42
N HIS A 51 -15.87 -1.49 -6.49
CA HIS A 51 -16.68 -0.39 -7.05
C HIS A 51 -16.43 -0.12 -8.54
N GLY A 52 -15.60 -0.94 -9.21
CA GLY A 52 -15.33 -0.80 -10.64
C GLY A 52 -14.56 0.48 -11.02
N LEU A 53 -13.86 1.12 -10.08
CA LEU A 53 -13.15 2.37 -10.34
C LEU A 53 -12.00 2.18 -11.33
N PHE A 54 -11.31 1.05 -11.30
CA PHE A 54 -10.27 0.76 -12.29
C PHE A 54 -10.83 0.77 -13.71
N ALA A 55 -11.96 0.08 -13.93
CA ALA A 55 -12.64 0.09 -15.24
C ALA A 55 -13.16 1.48 -15.62
N LYS A 56 -13.69 2.26 -14.65
CA LYS A 56 -14.11 3.66 -14.85
C LYS A 56 -12.96 4.51 -15.40
N TYR A 57 -11.75 4.31 -14.94
CA TYR A 57 -10.56 5.01 -15.43
C TYR A 57 -9.87 4.32 -16.61
N GLY A 58 -10.43 3.23 -17.15
CA GLY A 58 -9.94 2.57 -18.35
C GLY A 58 -8.70 1.69 -18.12
N VAL A 59 -8.54 1.14 -16.91
CA VAL A 59 -7.47 0.18 -16.58
C VAL A 59 -8.06 -1.13 -16.06
N ASN A 60 -7.40 -2.24 -16.41
CA ASN A 60 -7.59 -3.55 -15.79
C ASN A 60 -6.47 -3.78 -14.79
N VAL A 61 -6.77 -4.21 -13.57
CA VAL A 61 -5.76 -4.38 -12.52
C VAL A 61 -5.73 -5.82 -12.03
N GLU A 62 -4.60 -6.47 -12.26
CA GLU A 62 -4.27 -7.77 -11.72
C GLU A 62 -3.43 -7.59 -10.46
N ILE A 63 -3.91 -8.13 -9.33
CA ILE A 63 -3.31 -7.91 -8.02
C ILE A 63 -2.80 -9.23 -7.49
N GLU A 64 -1.52 -9.27 -7.17
CA GLU A 64 -0.87 -10.41 -6.52
C GLU A 64 -0.34 -10.03 -5.14
N THR A 65 -0.55 -10.91 -4.16
CA THR A 65 0.04 -10.77 -2.83
C THR A 65 1.28 -11.64 -2.74
N VAL A 66 2.42 -11.02 -2.46
CA VAL A 66 3.72 -11.70 -2.34
C VAL A 66 4.13 -11.89 -0.88
N PRO A 67 4.91 -12.94 -0.56
CA PRO A 67 5.15 -13.34 0.84
C PRO A 67 6.11 -12.44 1.61
N SER A 68 6.96 -11.67 0.94
CA SER A 68 8.01 -10.87 1.58
C SER A 68 8.43 -9.64 0.76
N SER A 69 9.08 -8.70 1.43
CA SER A 69 9.70 -7.53 0.76
C SER A 69 10.78 -7.94 -0.25
N ASP A 70 11.48 -9.04 -0.02
CA ASP A 70 12.49 -9.54 -0.96
C ASP A 70 11.83 -10.03 -2.26
N ALA A 71 10.77 -10.85 -2.15
CA ALA A 71 9.99 -11.30 -3.31
C ALA A 71 9.37 -10.11 -4.08
N LEU A 72 8.81 -9.13 -3.36
CA LEU A 72 8.26 -7.92 -3.98
C LEU A 72 9.32 -7.17 -4.79
N ARG A 73 10.49 -6.93 -4.20
CA ARG A 73 11.59 -6.23 -4.88
C ARG A 73 12.10 -6.99 -6.10
N GLU A 74 12.22 -8.30 -6.00
CA GLU A 74 12.65 -9.18 -7.10
C GLU A 74 11.65 -9.14 -8.26
N GLU A 75 10.35 -9.31 -7.99
CA GLU A 75 9.31 -9.33 -9.04
C GLU A 75 9.18 -7.98 -9.75
N LEU A 76 9.25 -6.87 -9.02
CA LEU A 76 9.25 -5.55 -9.64
C LEU A 76 10.53 -5.31 -10.46
N ALA A 77 11.71 -5.72 -9.96
CA ALA A 77 12.98 -5.56 -10.66
C ALA A 77 13.00 -6.33 -11.99
N ASN A 78 12.47 -7.56 -11.99
CA ASN A 78 12.46 -8.45 -13.15
C ASN A 78 11.37 -8.10 -14.18
N GLY A 79 10.49 -7.13 -13.89
CA GLY A 79 9.38 -6.75 -14.78
C GLY A 79 8.21 -7.74 -14.78
N LYS A 80 8.15 -8.64 -13.81
CA LYS A 80 7.01 -9.53 -13.60
C LYS A 80 5.80 -8.76 -13.07
N ALA A 81 6.06 -7.68 -12.33
CA ALA A 81 5.07 -6.70 -11.92
C ALA A 81 5.43 -5.31 -12.46
N ASP A 82 4.40 -4.47 -12.61
CA ASP A 82 4.52 -3.10 -13.12
C ASP A 82 4.61 -2.09 -11.98
N LEU A 83 3.81 -2.29 -10.94
CA LEU A 83 3.66 -1.40 -9.81
C LEU A 83 3.65 -2.19 -8.50
N ALA A 84 4.29 -1.64 -7.48
CA ALA A 84 4.26 -2.19 -6.13
C ALA A 84 3.63 -1.20 -5.15
N HIS A 85 2.77 -1.71 -4.26
CA HIS A 85 2.33 -1.04 -3.05
C HIS A 85 3.00 -1.68 -1.84
N ALA A 86 3.94 -0.96 -1.24
CA ALA A 86 4.66 -1.44 -0.06
C ALA A 86 5.27 -0.27 0.73
N ALA A 87 5.98 -0.59 1.80
CA ALA A 87 6.73 0.43 2.54
C ALA A 87 7.63 1.22 1.58
N ALA A 88 7.58 2.55 1.67
CA ALA A 88 8.36 3.47 0.83
C ALA A 88 9.87 3.19 0.90
N ASP A 89 10.32 2.67 2.02
CA ASP A 89 11.67 2.18 2.24
C ASP A 89 12.14 1.10 1.24
N ASN A 90 11.22 0.27 0.69
CA ASN A 90 11.56 -0.71 -0.33
C ASN A 90 12.08 -0.06 -1.61
N ALA A 91 11.50 1.06 -2.03
CA ALA A 91 11.98 1.81 -3.18
C ALA A 91 13.40 2.33 -2.95
N VAL A 92 13.68 2.85 -1.75
CA VAL A 92 15.04 3.29 -1.37
C VAL A 92 16.02 2.11 -1.40
N ALA A 93 15.65 0.96 -0.83
CA ALA A 93 16.48 -0.25 -0.86
C ALA A 93 16.77 -0.73 -2.28
N MET A 94 15.79 -0.69 -3.19
CA MET A 94 15.96 -1.06 -4.59
C MET A 94 16.98 -0.15 -5.27
N VAL A 95 16.86 1.16 -5.11
CA VAL A 95 17.78 2.14 -5.71
C VAL A 95 19.19 2.01 -5.12
N GLU A 96 19.29 1.97 -3.79
CA GLU A 96 20.61 2.05 -3.13
C GLU A 96 21.33 0.72 -3.05
N THR A 97 20.62 -0.38 -2.86
CA THR A 97 21.22 -1.69 -2.65
C THR A 97 21.19 -2.55 -3.90
N ALA A 98 20.02 -2.70 -4.52
CA ALA A 98 19.85 -3.54 -5.70
C ALA A 98 20.23 -2.84 -7.01
N LYS A 99 20.46 -1.51 -7.00
CA LYS A 99 20.75 -0.67 -8.16
C LYS A 99 19.69 -0.74 -9.25
N VAL A 100 18.43 -0.90 -8.84
CA VAL A 100 17.26 -0.88 -9.72
C VAL A 100 16.65 0.52 -9.69
N ASP A 101 16.49 1.15 -10.84
CA ASP A 101 15.92 2.50 -10.96
C ASP A 101 14.39 2.46 -10.82
N VAL A 102 13.92 2.61 -9.59
CA VAL A 102 12.51 2.74 -9.25
C VAL A 102 12.23 4.13 -8.69
N VAL A 103 10.97 4.54 -8.79
CA VAL A 103 10.50 5.82 -8.28
C VAL A 103 9.15 5.68 -7.59
N LEU A 104 9.01 6.27 -6.40
CA LEU A 104 7.74 6.47 -5.72
C LEU A 104 6.92 7.50 -6.51
N VAL A 105 5.65 7.21 -6.73
CA VAL A 105 4.76 8.03 -7.58
C VAL A 105 3.52 8.52 -6.82
N MET A 106 3.25 7.96 -5.64
CA MET A 106 2.11 8.34 -4.80
C MET A 106 2.39 7.88 -3.36
N GLY A 107 1.75 8.51 -2.39
CA GLY A 107 1.67 7.99 -1.04
C GLY A 107 0.76 6.77 -0.95
N GLY A 108 0.45 6.40 0.27
CA GLY A 108 -0.44 5.29 0.58
C GLY A 108 -0.87 5.41 2.03
N GLU A 109 -0.52 4.43 2.83
CA GLU A 109 -0.81 4.43 4.26
C GLU A 109 0.22 5.25 5.02
N GLY A 110 -0.25 6.07 5.96
CA GLY A 110 0.58 6.73 6.96
C GLY A 110 1.08 5.75 8.03
N SER A 111 1.94 6.21 8.91
CA SER A 111 2.48 5.37 9.99
C SER A 111 1.50 5.31 11.16
N THR A 112 0.89 4.16 11.35
CA THR A 112 0.07 3.81 12.50
C THR A 112 0.60 2.57 13.20
N ASN A 113 1.87 2.25 12.95
CA ASN A 113 2.51 1.08 13.55
C ASN A 113 2.71 1.27 15.04
N GLU A 114 2.64 0.18 15.78
CA GLU A 114 2.87 0.10 17.21
C GLU A 114 4.00 -0.89 17.51
N LEU A 115 4.80 -0.61 18.51
CA LEU A 115 5.70 -1.61 19.09
C LEU A 115 4.89 -2.50 20.04
N ILE A 116 4.49 -3.65 19.53
CA ILE A 116 3.71 -4.65 20.28
C ILE A 116 4.66 -5.64 20.93
N ALA A 117 4.41 -5.95 22.20
CA ALA A 117 5.25 -6.82 23.00
C ALA A 117 4.43 -7.87 23.77
N GLN A 118 5.13 -8.92 24.25
CA GLN A 118 4.58 -9.91 25.15
C GLN A 118 4.09 -9.25 26.46
N PRO A 119 3.06 -9.80 27.13
CA PRO A 119 2.43 -9.16 28.29
C PRO A 119 3.36 -8.81 29.46
N GLU A 120 4.44 -9.57 29.61
CA GLU A 120 5.44 -9.37 30.67
C GLU A 120 6.45 -8.25 30.37
N ILE A 121 6.42 -7.66 29.19
CA ILE A 121 7.28 -6.55 28.76
C ILE A 121 6.55 -5.25 29.03
N HIS A 122 7.05 -4.41 29.91
CA HIS A 122 6.39 -3.18 30.35
C HIS A 122 7.06 -1.90 29.81
N SER A 123 8.28 -2.04 29.29
CA SER A 123 9.05 -0.94 28.72
C SER A 123 9.96 -1.42 27.59
N VAL A 124 10.42 -0.49 26.74
CA VAL A 124 11.41 -0.80 25.71
C VAL A 124 12.72 -1.33 26.31
N ALA A 125 13.08 -0.88 27.51
CA ALA A 125 14.30 -1.34 28.21
C ALA A 125 14.25 -2.84 28.59
N ASP A 126 13.05 -3.40 28.82
CA ASP A 126 12.85 -4.81 29.14
C ASP A 126 13.16 -5.77 28.01
N LEU A 127 13.33 -5.21 26.81
CA LEU A 127 13.73 -5.97 25.59
C LEU A 127 15.25 -6.32 25.61
N ARG A 128 16.00 -5.88 26.60
CA ARG A 128 17.41 -6.28 26.79
C ARG A 128 17.53 -7.79 26.97
N GLY A 129 18.39 -8.43 26.18
CA GLY A 129 18.60 -9.87 26.16
C GLY A 129 17.47 -10.67 25.53
N LYS A 130 16.50 -10.01 24.87
CA LYS A 130 15.35 -10.66 24.24
C LYS A 130 15.54 -10.82 22.74
N THR A 131 14.72 -11.68 22.14
CA THR A 131 14.58 -11.79 20.69
C THR A 131 13.37 -10.98 20.24
N VAL A 132 13.58 -10.05 19.29
CA VAL A 132 12.54 -9.30 18.61
C VAL A 132 12.42 -9.78 17.17
N ILE A 133 11.21 -9.70 16.58
CA ILE A 133 10.98 -10.24 15.25
C ILE A 133 10.58 -9.15 14.25
N VAL A 134 11.04 -9.33 13.01
CA VAL A 134 10.81 -8.41 11.89
C VAL A 134 10.43 -9.22 10.64
N ASP A 135 10.03 -8.53 9.58
CA ASP A 135 9.82 -9.19 8.29
C ASP A 135 11.14 -9.58 7.61
N ALA A 136 12.09 -8.64 7.52
CA ALA A 136 13.47 -8.85 7.09
C ALA A 136 14.40 -7.80 7.71
N PRO A 137 15.72 -8.01 7.79
CA PRO A 137 16.64 -7.22 8.63
C PRO A 137 16.80 -5.74 8.24
N ASN A 138 16.55 -5.38 6.97
CA ASN A 138 16.78 -4.04 6.41
C ASN A 138 15.50 -3.41 5.82
N THR A 139 14.36 -3.74 6.38
CA THR A 139 13.06 -3.19 5.98
C THR A 139 12.62 -2.05 6.89
N ALA A 140 11.57 -1.35 6.49
CA ALA A 140 10.96 -0.29 7.28
C ALA A 140 10.66 -0.71 8.72
N TYR A 141 10.07 -1.89 8.91
CA TYR A 141 9.76 -2.41 10.25
C TYR A 141 11.00 -2.67 11.11
N ALA A 142 12.04 -3.23 10.48
CA ALA A 142 13.32 -3.48 11.16
C ALA A 142 14.02 -2.17 11.53
N LEU A 143 14.01 -1.16 10.64
CA LEU A 143 14.62 0.15 10.90
C LEU A 143 13.89 0.90 12.02
N GLN A 144 12.55 0.90 12.00
CA GLN A 144 11.74 1.48 13.07
C GLN A 144 12.05 0.82 14.42
N LEU A 145 12.04 -0.51 14.46
CA LEU A 145 12.35 -1.28 15.65
C LEU A 145 13.76 -0.97 16.18
N LYS A 146 14.78 -1.06 15.33
CA LYS A 146 16.17 -0.74 15.68
C LYS A 146 16.30 0.67 16.24
N LYS A 147 15.62 1.66 15.63
CA LYS A 147 15.64 3.06 16.10
C LYS A 147 15.01 3.21 17.47
N ILE A 148 13.83 2.63 17.70
CA ILE A 148 13.14 2.69 18.99
C ILE A 148 14.02 2.09 20.09
N LEU A 149 14.61 0.91 19.85
CA LEU A 149 15.48 0.26 20.82
C LEU A 149 16.78 1.06 21.04
N LEU A 150 17.34 1.66 19.99
CA LEU A 150 18.54 2.50 20.09
C LEU A 150 18.31 3.74 20.97
N LEU A 151 17.13 4.37 20.88
CA LEU A 151 16.76 5.51 21.73
C LEU A 151 16.68 5.13 23.21
N SER A 152 16.42 3.84 23.51
CA SER A 152 16.47 3.27 24.87
C SER A 152 17.85 2.68 25.23
N GLY A 153 18.90 2.97 24.43
CA GLY A 153 20.26 2.53 24.70
C GLY A 153 20.51 1.04 24.39
N LEU A 154 19.65 0.40 23.59
CA LEU A 154 19.80 -1.01 23.17
C LEU A 154 20.32 -1.10 21.74
N LYS A 155 21.36 -1.91 21.53
CA LYS A 155 22.01 -2.11 20.22
C LYS A 155 21.78 -3.54 19.73
N ALA A 156 21.36 -3.66 18.47
CA ALA A 156 21.16 -4.95 17.81
C ALA A 156 22.46 -5.79 17.79
N GLY A 157 22.31 -7.09 18.01
CA GLY A 157 23.45 -8.04 18.05
C GLY A 157 24.32 -7.93 19.30
N LYS A 158 24.05 -6.96 20.20
CA LYS A 158 24.72 -6.81 21.47
C LYS A 158 23.77 -6.92 22.65
N ASP A 159 22.68 -6.14 22.61
CA ASP A 159 21.74 -6.02 23.72
C ASP A 159 20.43 -6.77 23.45
N TYR A 160 20.16 -7.18 22.21
CA TYR A 160 19.01 -7.98 21.79
C TYR A 160 19.29 -8.65 20.44
N GLU A 161 18.49 -9.67 20.12
CA GLU A 161 18.57 -10.38 18.85
C GLU A 161 17.40 -10.00 17.93
N ILE A 162 17.63 -9.99 16.60
CA ILE A 162 16.60 -9.79 15.58
C ILE A 162 16.45 -11.07 14.78
N LYS A 163 15.18 -11.54 14.64
CA LYS A 163 14.87 -12.71 13.82
C LYS A 163 13.88 -12.37 12.72
N PRO A 164 14.20 -12.67 11.45
CA PRO A 164 13.25 -12.49 10.34
C PRO A 164 12.20 -13.60 10.36
N ILE A 165 10.91 -13.21 10.23
CA ILE A 165 9.75 -14.13 10.22
C ILE A 165 8.86 -13.92 8.99
N GLY A 166 8.86 -12.70 8.40
CA GLY A 166 7.99 -12.37 7.29
C GLY A 166 6.88 -11.36 7.64
N GLY A 167 5.81 -11.33 6.87
CA GLY A 167 4.74 -10.34 6.93
C GLY A 167 4.07 -10.18 8.31
N THR A 168 3.37 -9.07 8.50
CA THR A 168 2.75 -8.71 9.80
C THR A 168 1.85 -9.79 10.41
N PRO A 169 0.97 -10.49 9.65
CA PRO A 169 0.17 -11.58 10.21
C PRO A 169 1.02 -12.76 10.70
N LEU A 170 2.08 -13.10 9.97
CA LEU A 170 2.99 -14.18 10.35
C LEU A 170 3.74 -13.86 11.65
N ARG A 171 4.14 -12.60 11.83
CA ARG A 171 4.80 -12.17 13.06
C ARG A 171 3.86 -12.23 14.27
N LEU A 172 2.60 -11.81 14.13
CA LEU A 172 1.62 -11.97 15.22
C LEU A 172 1.42 -13.45 15.57
N GLN A 173 1.27 -14.31 14.56
CA GLN A 173 1.13 -15.74 14.81
C GLN A 173 2.38 -16.31 15.51
N ALA A 174 3.57 -15.95 15.05
CA ALA A 174 4.82 -16.38 15.67
C ALA A 174 4.93 -15.93 17.15
N MET A 175 4.50 -14.70 17.48
CA MET A 175 4.48 -14.22 18.88
C MET A 175 3.46 -14.98 19.74
N ARG A 176 2.35 -15.46 19.17
CA ARG A 176 1.37 -16.30 19.89
C ARG A 176 1.95 -17.69 20.20
N ASP A 177 2.66 -18.27 19.23
CA ASP A 177 3.18 -19.63 19.31
C ASP A 177 4.47 -19.72 20.14
N HIS A 178 5.23 -18.60 20.21
CA HIS A 178 6.59 -18.54 20.74
C HIS A 178 6.77 -17.33 21.67
N LYS A 179 6.67 -17.54 22.97
CA LYS A 179 6.83 -16.48 23.98
C LYS A 179 8.22 -15.84 23.98
N GLU A 180 9.24 -16.55 23.49
CA GLU A 180 10.59 -16.00 23.33
C GLU A 180 10.67 -14.87 22.30
N TYR A 181 9.70 -14.75 21.41
CA TYR A 181 9.57 -13.59 20.50
C TYR A 181 8.91 -12.43 21.26
N ALA A 182 9.75 -11.62 21.88
CA ALA A 182 9.35 -10.66 22.89
C ALA A 182 8.58 -9.45 22.31
N ALA A 183 8.90 -8.99 21.08
CA ALA A 183 8.24 -7.84 20.48
C ALA A 183 8.37 -7.81 18.96
N SER A 184 7.47 -7.04 18.34
CA SER A 184 7.49 -6.70 16.90
C SER A 184 6.81 -5.36 16.64
N ILE A 185 7.11 -4.72 15.52
CA ILE A 185 6.32 -3.60 14.98
C ILE A 185 5.13 -4.16 14.21
N LEU A 186 3.92 -3.87 14.65
CA LEU A 186 2.68 -4.30 13.99
C LEU A 186 1.81 -3.07 13.69
N GLY A 187 1.19 -3.04 12.53
CA GLY A 187 0.20 -2.02 12.17
C GLY A 187 -1.25 -2.52 12.30
N PRO A 188 -2.24 -1.61 12.33
CA PRO A 188 -3.64 -2.01 12.33
C PRO A 188 -4.03 -2.76 11.04
N PRO A 189 -5.02 -3.64 11.09
CA PRO A 189 -5.75 -4.05 12.28
C PRO A 189 -5.02 -5.12 13.11
N ILE A 190 -3.83 -5.57 12.68
CA ILE A 190 -3.10 -6.66 13.34
C ILE A 190 -2.64 -6.26 14.76
N SER A 191 -2.27 -4.99 14.97
CA SER A 191 -1.95 -4.48 16.31
C SER A 191 -3.18 -4.51 17.24
N ILE A 192 -4.39 -4.23 16.71
CA ILE A 192 -5.65 -4.33 17.44
C ILE A 192 -5.92 -5.80 17.85
N LEU A 193 -5.75 -6.73 16.89
CA LEU A 193 -5.88 -8.18 17.15
C LEU A 193 -4.85 -8.67 18.19
N ALA A 194 -3.64 -8.13 18.16
CA ALA A 194 -2.62 -8.45 19.15
C ALA A 194 -3.04 -7.98 20.55
N LYS A 195 -3.43 -6.71 20.71
CA LYS A 195 -3.92 -6.15 21.99
C LYS A 195 -5.12 -6.93 22.53
N SER A 196 -6.08 -7.29 21.68
CA SER A 196 -7.23 -8.12 22.06
C SER A 196 -6.84 -9.54 22.49
N SER A 197 -5.64 -10.00 22.12
CA SER A 197 -5.07 -11.31 22.52
C SER A 197 -4.16 -11.22 23.76
N GLY A 198 -4.10 -10.06 24.42
CA GLY A 198 -3.35 -9.85 25.66
C GLY A 198 -1.92 -9.30 25.48
N PHE A 199 -1.47 -9.05 24.24
CA PHE A 199 -0.22 -8.34 24.01
C PHE A 199 -0.33 -6.87 24.42
N VAL A 200 0.78 -6.23 24.71
CA VAL A 200 0.81 -4.82 25.12
C VAL A 200 1.44 -3.94 24.04
N SER A 201 0.97 -2.70 23.94
CA SER A 201 1.60 -1.67 23.12
C SER A 201 2.60 -0.89 23.98
N LEU A 202 3.84 -0.75 23.51
CA LEU A 202 4.86 0.08 24.14
C LEU A 202 4.92 1.50 23.53
N GLY A 203 3.99 1.82 22.62
CA GLY A 203 3.85 3.11 21.98
C GLY A 203 3.74 2.99 20.45
N THR A 204 3.26 4.06 19.83
CA THR A 204 3.15 4.15 18.37
C THR A 204 4.47 4.63 17.77
N THR A 205 4.75 4.21 16.53
CA THR A 205 5.95 4.66 15.81
C THR A 205 6.03 6.18 15.70
N PRO A 206 4.96 6.93 15.35
CA PRO A 206 5.02 8.39 15.32
C PRO A 206 5.38 9.05 16.66
N GLU A 207 4.87 8.50 17.76
CA GLU A 207 5.21 9.00 19.10
C GLU A 207 6.67 8.73 19.46
N LEU A 208 7.20 7.58 19.06
CA LEU A 208 8.53 7.11 19.45
C LEU A 208 9.66 7.65 18.57
N ILE A 209 9.42 7.83 17.26
CA ILE A 209 10.47 8.22 16.29
C ILE A 209 10.06 9.35 15.33
N GLY A 210 8.88 9.98 15.51
CA GLY A 210 8.37 11.06 14.67
C GLY A 210 7.64 10.58 13.40
N PRO A 211 7.23 11.53 12.53
CA PRO A 211 6.47 11.23 11.32
C PRO A 211 7.24 10.26 10.42
N TYR A 212 6.51 9.39 9.73
CA TYR A 212 7.09 8.35 8.90
C TYR A 212 6.18 8.01 7.71
N GLN A 213 6.68 8.16 6.48
CA GLN A 213 5.96 7.68 5.29
C GLN A 213 6.00 6.15 5.26
N ALA A 214 4.89 5.52 5.64
CA ALA A 214 4.86 4.07 5.79
C ALA A 214 4.83 3.37 4.43
N THR A 215 3.76 3.54 3.64
CA THR A 215 3.64 2.90 2.33
C THR A 215 3.53 3.91 1.19
N GLY A 216 3.83 3.46 -0.02
CA GLY A 216 3.63 4.22 -1.25
C GLY A 216 3.52 3.30 -2.44
N ALA A 217 3.04 3.86 -3.56
CA ALA A 217 3.09 3.22 -4.85
C ALA A 217 4.41 3.56 -5.53
N PHE A 218 5.10 2.56 -6.08
CA PHE A 218 6.33 2.77 -6.84
C PHE A 218 6.44 1.83 -8.03
N VAL A 219 7.13 2.32 -9.05
CA VAL A 219 7.30 1.66 -10.36
C VAL A 219 8.75 1.71 -10.79
N ARG A 220 9.16 0.85 -11.73
CA ARG A 220 10.39 1.11 -12.47
C ARG A 220 10.24 2.43 -13.23
N ARG A 221 11.25 3.32 -13.15
CA ARG A 221 11.17 4.65 -13.76
C ARG A 221 10.91 4.58 -15.28
N THR A 222 11.56 3.65 -15.98
CA THR A 222 11.35 3.41 -17.41
C THR A 222 9.92 3.00 -17.71
N TRP A 223 9.36 2.06 -16.94
CA TRP A 223 7.97 1.64 -17.11
C TRP A 223 7.00 2.80 -16.87
N GLY A 224 7.19 3.56 -15.79
CA GLY A 224 6.36 4.74 -15.50
C GLY A 224 6.39 5.78 -16.61
N HIS A 225 7.56 6.03 -17.21
CA HIS A 225 7.69 6.92 -18.36
C HIS A 225 6.94 6.39 -19.59
N ASP A 226 7.13 5.12 -19.94
CA ASP A 226 6.57 4.52 -21.15
C ASP A 226 5.05 4.28 -21.04
N HIS A 227 4.51 4.20 -19.82
CA HIS A 227 3.10 3.95 -19.53
C HIS A 227 2.46 5.06 -18.67
N ALA A 228 2.91 6.31 -18.82
CA ALA A 228 2.52 7.43 -17.97
C ALA A 228 1.01 7.59 -17.84
N GLU A 229 0.27 7.55 -18.96
CA GLU A 229 -1.20 7.71 -18.95
C GLU A 229 -1.90 6.56 -18.21
N THR A 230 -1.43 5.33 -18.37
CA THR A 230 -1.96 4.14 -17.69
C THR A 230 -1.70 4.24 -16.19
N LEU A 231 -0.51 4.65 -15.79
CA LEU A 231 -0.14 4.89 -14.41
C LEU A 231 -1.02 5.97 -13.78
N GLU A 232 -1.18 7.12 -14.42
CA GLU A 232 -2.04 8.22 -13.93
C GLU A 232 -3.50 7.79 -13.74
N ARG A 233 -4.05 6.98 -14.65
CA ARG A 233 -5.40 6.41 -14.53
C ARG A 233 -5.52 5.48 -13.34
N TYR A 234 -4.53 4.63 -13.10
CA TYR A 234 -4.46 3.77 -11.92
C TYR A 234 -4.44 4.60 -10.63
N LEU A 235 -3.55 5.60 -10.56
CA LEU A 235 -3.42 6.47 -9.39
C LEU A 235 -4.70 7.26 -9.11
N ALA A 236 -5.42 7.70 -10.17
CA ALA A 236 -6.71 8.38 -10.03
C ALA A 236 -7.77 7.45 -9.42
N ALA A 237 -7.86 6.21 -9.91
CA ALA A 237 -8.79 5.21 -9.36
C ALA A 237 -8.48 4.91 -7.87
N TYR A 238 -7.21 4.79 -7.52
CA TYR A 238 -6.78 4.57 -6.14
C TYR A 238 -7.14 5.76 -5.24
N ALA A 239 -6.83 7.00 -5.65
CA ALA A 239 -7.14 8.20 -4.88
C ALA A 239 -8.65 8.40 -4.71
N GLU A 240 -9.47 8.14 -5.75
CA GLU A 240 -10.92 8.18 -5.62
C GLU A 240 -11.45 7.10 -4.64
N ALA A 241 -10.90 5.90 -4.68
CA ALA A 241 -11.23 4.85 -3.73
C ALA A 241 -10.87 5.24 -2.29
N GLN A 242 -9.76 5.94 -2.11
CA GLN A 242 -9.36 6.44 -0.79
C GLN A 242 -10.28 7.56 -0.30
N ARG A 243 -10.74 8.46 -1.17
CA ARG A 243 -11.79 9.44 -0.84
C ARG A 243 -13.07 8.74 -0.38
N TRP A 244 -13.49 7.70 -1.11
CA TRP A 244 -14.65 6.91 -0.72
C TRP A 244 -14.47 6.24 0.66
N LEU A 245 -13.29 5.67 0.93
CA LEU A 245 -12.94 5.06 2.22
C LEU A 245 -13.04 6.05 3.38
N LEU A 246 -12.67 7.31 3.16
CA LEU A 246 -12.62 8.36 4.17
C LEU A 246 -13.95 9.13 4.31
N ASP A 247 -14.90 8.94 3.40
CA ASP A 247 -16.20 9.60 3.48
C ASP A 247 -17.04 9.00 4.61
N PRO A 248 -17.45 9.80 5.61
CA PRO A 248 -18.28 9.33 6.71
C PRO A 248 -19.62 8.72 6.28
N ALA A 249 -20.13 9.09 5.10
CA ALA A 249 -21.35 8.51 4.55
C ALA A 249 -21.21 7.00 4.27
N ASN A 250 -19.98 6.52 4.04
CA ASN A 250 -19.68 5.11 3.73
C ASN A 250 -19.30 4.28 4.96
N LYS A 251 -19.44 4.82 6.18
CA LYS A 251 -19.03 4.15 7.43
C LYS A 251 -19.53 2.71 7.55
N SER A 252 -20.79 2.45 7.25
CA SER A 252 -21.37 1.10 7.36
C SER A 252 -20.69 0.10 6.44
N ASP A 253 -20.39 0.51 5.21
CA ASP A 253 -19.77 -0.32 4.20
C ASP A 253 -18.28 -0.56 4.52
N VAL A 254 -17.60 0.47 5.03
CA VAL A 254 -16.21 0.34 5.51
C VAL A 254 -16.12 -0.62 6.70
N LEU A 255 -17.07 -0.53 7.66
CA LEU A 255 -17.12 -1.50 8.77
C LEU A 255 -17.35 -2.93 8.27
N ALA A 256 -18.27 -3.14 7.32
CA ALA A 256 -18.50 -4.44 6.72
C ALA A 256 -17.25 -4.96 5.98
N LEU A 257 -16.59 -4.09 5.23
CA LEU A 257 -15.36 -4.40 4.50
C LEU A 257 -14.23 -4.85 5.44
N VAL A 258 -13.92 -4.07 6.48
CA VAL A 258 -12.82 -4.40 7.40
C VAL A 258 -13.11 -5.67 8.21
N LYS A 259 -14.37 -5.91 8.59
CA LYS A 259 -14.79 -7.16 9.23
C LYS A 259 -14.58 -8.36 8.32
N LYS A 260 -15.00 -8.26 7.07
CA LYS A 260 -14.83 -9.32 6.05
C LYS A 260 -13.35 -9.60 5.77
N GLN A 261 -12.56 -8.54 5.59
CA GLN A 261 -11.17 -8.63 5.17
C GLN A 261 -10.26 -9.28 6.23
N TRP A 262 -10.49 -8.98 7.51
CA TRP A 262 -9.63 -9.42 8.62
C TRP A 262 -10.33 -10.23 9.70
N HIS A 263 -11.58 -10.64 9.46
CA HIS A 263 -12.39 -11.42 10.42
C HIS A 263 -12.52 -10.75 11.79
N LEU A 264 -12.73 -9.42 11.79
CA LEU A 264 -12.81 -8.62 13.01
C LEU A 264 -14.17 -8.75 13.72
N SER A 265 -14.16 -8.69 15.05
CA SER A 265 -15.37 -8.44 15.84
C SER A 265 -15.91 -7.01 15.59
N ASP A 266 -17.11 -6.72 16.08
CA ASP A 266 -17.69 -5.37 15.97
C ASP A 266 -16.83 -4.30 16.65
N ASP A 267 -16.31 -4.59 17.84
CA ASP A 267 -15.45 -3.66 18.58
C ASP A 267 -14.13 -3.41 17.86
N GLN A 268 -13.48 -4.47 17.37
CA GLN A 268 -12.24 -4.36 16.59
C GLN A 268 -12.45 -3.60 15.28
N ALA A 269 -13.58 -3.82 14.60
CA ALA A 269 -13.91 -3.09 13.38
C ALA A 269 -14.16 -1.60 13.67
N ASN A 270 -14.84 -1.28 14.77
CA ASN A 270 -15.06 0.10 15.19
C ASN A 270 -13.76 0.80 15.57
N GLU A 271 -12.83 0.13 16.29
CA GLU A 271 -11.48 0.65 16.58
C GLU A 271 -10.69 0.88 15.29
N THR A 272 -10.72 -0.08 14.36
CA THR A 272 -10.08 0.05 13.05
C THR A 272 -10.65 1.24 12.27
N TYR A 273 -11.99 1.38 12.24
CA TYR A 273 -12.64 2.52 11.56
C TYR A 273 -12.27 3.87 12.20
N ALA A 274 -12.14 3.93 13.52
CA ALA A 274 -11.74 5.17 14.20
C ALA A 274 -10.34 5.63 13.75
N ILE A 275 -9.41 4.70 13.54
CA ILE A 275 -8.06 5.00 13.00
C ILE A 275 -8.14 5.50 11.57
N ILE A 276 -9.00 4.87 10.72
CA ILE A 276 -9.23 5.29 9.33
C ILE A 276 -9.82 6.71 9.30
N ALA A 277 -10.91 6.94 10.04
CA ALA A 277 -11.64 8.22 10.10
C ALA A 277 -10.81 9.36 10.72
N GLY A 278 -9.81 9.04 11.54
CA GLY A 278 -8.86 10.01 12.10
C GLY A 278 -7.83 10.53 11.11
N HIS A 279 -7.85 10.07 9.87
CA HIS A 279 -6.89 10.42 8.81
C HIS A 279 -5.41 10.18 9.18
N VAL A 280 -5.16 9.31 10.16
CA VAL A 280 -3.80 8.96 10.60
C VAL A 280 -3.23 7.82 9.76
N TRP A 281 -4.09 6.84 9.41
CA TRP A 281 -3.69 5.72 8.57
C TRP A 281 -3.71 6.07 7.08
N TYR A 282 -4.73 6.82 6.63
CA TYR A 282 -4.89 7.22 5.24
C TYR A 282 -4.95 8.74 5.14
N GLU A 283 -3.97 9.32 4.48
CA GLU A 283 -3.97 10.74 4.11
C GLU A 283 -5.00 10.98 2.99
N PRO A 284 -5.76 12.09 3.02
CA PRO A 284 -6.63 12.43 1.90
C PRO A 284 -5.90 12.39 0.56
N ASP A 285 -6.57 11.84 -0.46
CA ASP A 285 -6.05 11.71 -1.83
C ASP A 285 -4.79 10.82 -1.97
N ALA A 286 -4.42 10.03 -0.95
CA ALA A 286 -3.18 9.28 -0.92
C ALA A 286 -1.93 10.17 -1.09
N ARG A 287 -1.95 11.35 -0.48
CA ARG A 287 -0.84 12.31 -0.53
C ARG A 287 0.43 11.69 0.06
N PHE A 288 1.55 11.96 -0.60
CA PHE A 288 2.86 11.54 -0.10
C PHE A 288 3.32 12.47 1.04
N ASP A 289 3.64 11.91 2.20
CA ASP A 289 4.20 12.64 3.34
C ASP A 289 5.71 12.83 3.14
N LEU A 290 6.08 13.99 2.60
CA LEU A 290 7.47 14.32 2.32
C LEU A 290 8.33 14.43 3.59
N GLU A 291 7.77 14.93 4.70
CA GLU A 291 8.50 15.03 5.97
C GLU A 291 8.70 13.64 6.59
N GLY A 292 7.66 12.81 6.56
CA GLY A 292 7.78 11.41 6.96
C GLY A 292 8.80 10.66 6.11
N PHE A 293 8.89 10.95 4.80
CA PHE A 293 9.87 10.30 3.94
C PHE A 293 11.31 10.79 4.18
N LYS A 294 11.52 12.07 4.50
CA LYS A 294 12.83 12.55 4.96
C LYS A 294 13.29 11.79 6.21
N ASN A 295 12.36 11.46 7.11
CA ASN A 295 12.69 10.64 8.27
C ASN A 295 13.03 9.19 7.90
N VAL A 296 12.35 8.59 6.90
CA VAL A 296 12.76 7.28 6.34
C VAL A 296 14.22 7.31 5.89
N LEU A 297 14.61 8.31 5.10
CA LEU A 297 15.99 8.46 4.61
C LEU A 297 16.99 8.66 5.77
N LYS A 298 16.60 9.49 6.76
CA LYS A 298 17.42 9.71 7.96
C LYS A 298 17.63 8.44 8.77
N LEU A 299 16.58 7.62 8.94
CA LEU A 299 16.70 6.34 9.63
C LEU A 299 17.68 5.40 8.92
N ARG A 300 17.63 5.32 7.59
CA ARG A 300 18.57 4.50 6.83
C ARG A 300 20.00 4.99 6.97
N ALA A 301 20.22 6.31 6.93
CA ALA A 301 21.53 6.90 7.16
C ALA A 301 22.07 6.56 8.55
N GLU A 302 21.24 6.70 9.58
CA GLU A 302 21.63 6.50 10.99
C GLU A 302 21.80 5.02 11.36
N ILE A 303 20.88 4.16 10.92
CA ILE A 303 20.83 2.75 11.36
C ILE A 303 21.67 1.83 10.48
N GLU A 304 21.66 2.07 9.16
CA GLU A 304 22.37 1.25 8.17
C GLU A 304 23.70 1.88 7.73
N GLY A 305 24.04 3.09 8.22
CA GLY A 305 25.26 3.79 7.84
C GLY A 305 25.30 4.23 6.36
N GLN A 306 24.14 4.31 5.69
CA GLN A 306 24.09 4.71 4.29
C GLN A 306 24.49 6.17 4.11
N TRP A 307 25.06 6.50 2.96
CA TRP A 307 25.44 7.85 2.53
C TRP A 307 26.36 8.58 3.53
N ASP A 308 27.19 7.86 4.27
CA ASP A 308 28.07 8.43 5.30
C ASP A 308 27.32 9.30 6.31
N GLY A 309 26.05 8.93 6.61
CA GLY A 309 25.18 9.64 7.54
C GLY A 309 24.47 10.87 6.95
N GLN A 310 24.62 11.16 5.67
CA GLN A 310 24.01 12.32 4.99
C GLN A 310 23.05 11.88 3.89
N PRO A 311 21.74 11.72 4.18
CA PRO A 311 20.78 11.23 3.21
C PRO A 311 20.61 12.20 2.04
N PRO A 312 20.43 11.71 0.81
CA PRO A 312 20.18 12.51 -0.36
C PRO A 312 18.79 13.16 -0.31
N SER A 313 18.54 14.12 -1.24
CA SER A 313 17.21 14.72 -1.40
C SER A 313 16.15 13.66 -1.71
N PRO A 314 14.92 13.77 -1.14
CA PRO A 314 13.78 12.95 -1.50
C PRO A 314 13.48 12.86 -3.00
N ASP A 315 13.77 13.91 -3.77
CA ASP A 315 13.53 13.97 -5.23
C ASP A 315 14.25 12.87 -6.00
N LYS A 316 15.29 12.28 -5.43
CA LYS A 316 15.95 11.11 -6.00
C LYS A 316 15.01 9.92 -6.11
N TYR A 317 14.05 9.79 -5.19
CA TYR A 317 13.19 8.62 -5.03
C TYR A 317 11.71 8.87 -5.27
N PHE A 318 11.27 10.13 -5.32
CA PHE A 318 9.87 10.51 -5.45
C PHE A 318 9.66 11.47 -6.61
N ASP A 319 8.71 11.14 -7.50
CA ASP A 319 8.25 11.98 -8.59
C ASP A 319 6.75 12.27 -8.43
N PRO A 320 6.36 13.50 -8.07
CA PRO A 320 4.96 13.89 -7.89
C PRO A 320 4.18 14.07 -9.19
N THR A 321 4.84 14.06 -10.35
CA THR A 321 4.23 14.45 -11.64
C THR A 321 3.03 13.57 -11.97
N TYR A 322 3.19 12.25 -11.92
CA TYR A 322 2.10 11.29 -12.21
C TYR A 322 0.92 11.46 -11.26
N TYR A 323 1.20 11.66 -9.97
CA TYR A 323 0.17 11.88 -8.96
C TYR A 323 -0.62 13.17 -9.20
N GLN A 324 0.06 14.27 -9.52
CA GLN A 324 -0.59 15.54 -9.83
C GLN A 324 -1.50 15.43 -11.06
N GLN A 325 -1.06 14.76 -12.10
CA GLN A 325 -1.87 14.49 -13.30
C GLN A 325 -3.06 13.56 -13.00
N ALA A 326 -2.85 12.56 -12.14
CA ALA A 326 -3.92 11.68 -11.70
C ALA A 326 -5.03 12.42 -10.96
N LEU A 327 -4.68 13.31 -10.01
CA LEU A 327 -5.68 14.10 -9.28
C LEU A 327 -6.52 15.00 -10.20
N ALA A 328 -5.93 15.52 -11.27
CA ALA A 328 -6.65 16.32 -12.27
C ALA A 328 -7.70 15.51 -13.07
N LYS A 329 -7.62 14.17 -13.07
CA LYS A 329 -8.57 13.27 -13.73
C LYS A 329 -9.79 12.94 -12.85
N ILE A 330 -9.72 13.18 -11.54
CA ILE A 330 -10.81 12.89 -10.60
C ILE A 330 -11.82 14.04 -10.66
N LYS A 331 -13.08 13.69 -11.03
CA LYS A 331 -14.17 14.66 -11.19
C LYS A 331 -15.01 14.78 -9.91
#